data_f8b067be4987d1b6d820c48902592286
#
_entry.id   f8b067be4987d1b6d820c48902592286
#
_cell.length_a   1.000
_cell.length_b   1.000
_cell.length_c   1.000
_cell.angle_alpha   90.00
_cell.angle_beta   90.00
_cell.angle_gamma   90.00
#
_symmetry.space_group_name_H-M   'P 1'
#
loop_
_entity.id
_entity.type
_entity.pdbx_description
1 polymer ?
#
loop_
_entity_poly.entity_id
_entity_poly.type
_entity_poly.pdbx_seq_one_letter_code
_entity_poly.pdbx_strand_id
1 'polypeptide(L)'
;MMTTFLNNLLYRFNIIAKPNDISMLNNYMLTTENKESIIINSMNNENHIQPTLQEELCQEPISNDNSHTERNSGDANRPNLLSFQRNTEIQELYQPKKQDTLFWCLYILKYGYNDYLQIEHNYGVKELEEKQQISKFMKENTARIKNTNYKITNVAIQEVLSEFLTPQKETSLLCLIVMIVFYNINILIINEQTKCMLEFWCNKDKIPNINESADENDGLTYVLYKTENGKYKLQYENIGSFQINDLKEKYVVLESYNKYIKAASAYKVDELENIAKKFGVFDETKKYKKADLYELVGNNCKI
;
A
#
# COMPACT_ATOMS: atom_id res chain seq x y z
N MET A 1 -3.73 42.97 -3.30
CA MET A 1 -3.99 41.64 -3.86
C MET A 1 -4.21 40.54 -2.82
N MET A 2 -3.57 40.55 -1.66
CA MET A 2 -3.80 39.52 -0.60
C MET A 2 -5.17 39.63 0.07
N THR A 3 -5.71 40.84 0.25
CA THR A 3 -7.03 41.09 0.89
C THR A 3 -8.21 40.56 0.08
N THR A 4 -8.11 40.54 -1.26
CA THR A 4 -9.14 39.99 -2.15
C THR A 4 -9.17 38.46 -2.14
N PHE A 5 -8.04 37.81 -1.91
CA PHE A 5 -7.94 36.35 -1.81
C PHE A 5 -8.56 35.82 -0.51
N LEU A 6 -8.29 36.49 0.60
CA LEU A 6 -8.86 36.14 1.91
C LEU A 6 -10.38 36.34 1.95
N ASN A 7 -10.89 37.42 1.36
CA ASN A 7 -12.33 37.66 1.27
C ASN A 7 -13.03 36.57 0.43
N ASN A 8 -12.44 36.10 -0.68
CA ASN A 8 -13.01 35.03 -1.47
C ASN A 8 -13.00 33.65 -0.76
N LEU A 9 -12.05 33.41 0.13
CA LEU A 9 -12.00 32.20 0.94
C LEU A 9 -13.09 32.21 2.04
N LEU A 10 -13.30 33.33 2.71
CA LEU A 10 -14.32 33.51 3.75
C LEU A 10 -15.75 33.43 3.18
N TYR A 11 -15.98 33.99 1.97
CA TYR A 11 -17.29 33.92 1.32
C TYR A 11 -17.68 32.48 0.89
N ARG A 12 -16.74 31.60 0.61
CA ARG A 12 -17.03 30.20 0.25
C ARG A 12 -17.54 29.36 1.42
N PHE A 13 -17.28 29.78 2.67
CA PHE A 13 -17.69 29.01 3.86
C PHE A 13 -18.94 29.55 4.55
N ASN A 14 -19.67 30.50 3.96
CA ASN A 14 -20.85 31.14 4.58
C ASN A 14 -20.63 31.57 6.04
N ILE A 15 -19.39 31.89 6.41
CA ILE A 15 -19.07 32.44 7.72
C ILE A 15 -19.21 33.95 7.59
N ILE A 16 -20.37 34.46 7.94
CA ILE A 16 -20.60 35.90 8.14
C ILE A 16 -19.90 36.27 9.47
N ALA A 17 -18.60 36.44 9.43
CA ALA A 17 -17.85 36.99 10.56
C ALA A 17 -18.21 38.46 10.66
N LYS A 18 -18.84 38.85 11.77
CA LYS A 18 -19.07 40.27 12.09
C LYS A 18 -17.72 40.96 12.33
N PRO A 19 -17.57 42.27 12.02
CA PRO A 19 -16.28 42.99 12.14
C PRO A 19 -15.63 42.90 13.52
N ASN A 20 -16.39 42.59 14.57
CA ASN A 20 -15.89 42.47 15.93
C ASN A 20 -15.23 41.10 16.24
N ASP A 21 -15.36 40.11 15.36
CA ASP A 21 -14.80 38.78 15.60
C ASP A 21 -13.30 38.68 15.25
N ILE A 22 -12.80 39.66 14.48
CA ILE A 22 -11.37 39.70 14.08
C ILE A 22 -10.50 40.06 15.30
N SER A 23 -11.01 40.88 16.25
CA SER A 23 -10.26 41.21 17.46
C SER A 23 -10.06 40.00 18.40
N MET A 24 -10.96 39.04 18.36
CA MET A 24 -10.82 37.78 19.11
C MET A 24 -9.73 36.87 18.58
N LEU A 25 -9.42 36.94 17.28
CA LEU A 25 -8.33 36.17 16.67
C LEU A 25 -6.94 36.63 17.12
N ASN A 26 -6.80 37.87 17.59
CA ASN A 26 -5.55 38.39 18.14
C ASN A 26 -5.08 37.59 19.36
N ASN A 27 -5.99 37.00 20.12
CA ASN A 27 -5.66 36.18 21.30
C ASN A 27 -5.02 34.83 20.91
N TYR A 28 -5.18 34.40 19.66
CA TYR A 28 -4.60 33.15 19.11
C TYR A 28 -3.41 33.39 18.17
N MET A 29 -3.06 34.69 17.93
CA MET A 29 -1.87 34.98 17.12
C MET A 29 -0.62 34.86 18.00
N LEU A 30 0.46 34.33 17.42
CA LEU A 30 1.78 34.21 18.04
C LEU A 30 2.46 35.60 18.16
N THR A 31 1.88 36.50 18.95
CA THR A 31 2.51 37.77 19.36
C THR A 31 3.47 37.51 20.53
N THR A 32 4.43 38.38 20.75
CA THR A 32 5.37 38.28 21.88
C THR A 32 4.64 38.21 23.23
N GLU A 33 3.57 38.93 23.41
CA GLU A 33 2.74 38.94 24.63
C GLU A 33 1.97 37.62 24.82
N ASN A 34 1.46 37.01 23.75
CA ASN A 34 0.76 35.72 23.82
C ASN A 34 1.72 34.55 24.03
N LYS A 35 2.96 34.64 23.57
CA LYS A 35 3.99 33.60 23.83
C LYS A 35 4.30 33.49 25.32
N GLU A 36 4.44 34.63 26.01
CA GLU A 36 4.73 34.63 27.44
C GLU A 36 3.58 34.02 28.26
N SER A 37 2.33 34.32 27.93
CA SER A 37 1.17 33.74 28.60
C SER A 37 1.02 32.25 28.39
N ILE A 38 1.38 31.71 27.21
CA ILE A 38 1.37 30.28 26.91
C ILE A 38 2.48 29.54 27.70
N ILE A 39 3.67 30.13 27.81
CA ILE A 39 4.76 29.59 28.59
C ILE A 39 4.42 29.53 30.09
N ILE A 40 3.83 30.57 30.63
CA ILE A 40 3.41 30.60 32.03
C ILE A 40 2.32 29.58 32.32
N ASN A 41 1.35 29.40 31.41
CA ASN A 41 0.31 28.38 31.56
C ASN A 41 0.82 26.95 31.44
N SER A 42 1.84 26.69 30.61
CA SER A 42 2.47 25.37 30.54
C SER A 42 3.28 25.03 31.81
N MET A 43 3.97 26.02 32.39
CA MET A 43 4.71 25.83 33.67
C MET A 43 3.80 25.61 34.87
N ASN A 44 2.59 26.22 34.88
CA ASN A 44 1.64 26.04 35.97
C ASN A 44 0.87 24.70 35.90
N ASN A 45 0.79 24.09 34.76
CA ASN A 45 0.15 22.76 34.59
C ASN A 45 1.06 21.58 34.93
N GLU A 46 2.37 21.74 34.99
CA GLU A 46 3.29 20.67 35.39
C GLU A 46 3.31 20.37 36.90
N ASN A 47 2.72 21.25 37.73
CA ASN A 47 2.72 21.07 39.18
C ASN A 47 1.51 20.32 39.78
N HIS A 48 0.64 19.71 38.95
CA HIS A 48 -0.58 19.08 39.47
C HIS A 48 -0.82 17.63 38.97
N ILE A 49 0.20 16.93 38.51
CA ILE A 49 0.10 15.49 38.23
C ILE A 49 1.10 14.76 39.14
N GLN A 50 0.65 14.41 40.35
CA GLN A 50 1.28 13.34 41.11
C GLN A 50 0.81 12.00 40.53
N PRO A 51 1.71 11.13 40.07
CA PRO A 51 1.34 9.77 39.70
C PRO A 51 1.19 8.92 40.98
N THR A 52 -0.01 8.54 41.31
CA THR A 52 -0.27 7.50 42.30
C THR A 52 0.06 6.15 41.65
N LEU A 53 1.28 5.71 41.82
CA LEU A 53 1.70 4.33 41.55
C LEU A 53 1.16 3.47 42.71
N GLN A 54 0.10 2.72 42.49
CA GLN A 54 -0.23 1.55 43.28
C GLN A 54 0.44 0.34 42.61
N GLU A 55 1.57 -0.06 43.21
CA GLU A 55 2.17 -1.37 42.98
C GLU A 55 1.28 -2.43 43.63
N GLU A 56 0.55 -3.20 42.83
CA GLU A 56 0.02 -4.48 43.29
C GLU A 56 1.12 -5.54 43.13
N LEU A 57 1.75 -5.89 44.27
CA LEU A 57 2.60 -7.05 44.44
C LEU A 57 1.76 -8.33 44.31
N CYS A 58 1.89 -9.02 43.21
CA CYS A 58 1.50 -10.44 43.16
C CYS A 58 2.69 -11.28 43.65
N GLN A 59 2.56 -11.82 44.87
CA GLN A 59 3.49 -12.78 45.45
C GLN A 59 3.26 -14.15 44.81
N GLU A 60 4.28 -14.72 44.22
CA GLU A 60 4.33 -16.15 43.89
C GLU A 60 4.78 -16.95 45.14
N PRO A 61 4.20 -18.10 45.39
CA PRO A 61 4.66 -18.97 46.49
C PRO A 61 5.84 -19.84 46.02
N ILE A 62 6.93 -19.72 46.78
CA ILE A 62 8.12 -20.57 46.70
C ILE A 62 7.74 -21.93 47.31
N SER A 63 7.87 -23.00 46.54
CA SER A 63 8.01 -24.35 47.09
C SER A 63 9.36 -24.91 46.73
N ASN A 64 10.21 -24.98 47.77
CA ASN A 64 11.41 -25.78 47.78
C ASN A 64 11.05 -27.25 47.85
N ASP A 65 11.63 -28.08 47.04
CA ASP A 65 12.03 -29.42 47.45
C ASP A 65 13.32 -29.89 46.74
N ASN A 66 14.33 -30.11 47.56
CA ASN A 66 15.56 -30.77 47.24
C ASN A 66 15.36 -32.29 47.20
N SER A 67 15.84 -32.97 46.22
CA SER A 67 16.43 -34.30 46.41
C SER A 67 17.41 -34.68 45.32
N HIS A 68 18.51 -35.18 45.81
CA HIS A 68 19.72 -35.66 45.17
C HIS A 68 19.58 -36.88 44.28
N THR A 69 20.69 -37.08 43.52
CA THR A 69 21.26 -38.33 42.96
C THR A 69 20.71 -38.79 41.65
N GLU A 70 21.45 -39.23 40.67
CA GLU A 70 22.76 -39.81 40.41
C GLU A 70 23.08 -39.86 38.93
N ARG A 71 24.34 -39.95 38.64
CA ARG A 71 24.93 -40.12 37.31
C ARG A 71 24.51 -41.44 36.66
N ASN A 72 24.30 -41.44 35.36
CA ASN A 72 24.88 -42.48 34.52
C ASN A 72 25.06 -42.07 33.06
N SER A 73 26.20 -42.42 32.59
CA SER A 73 26.81 -42.28 31.28
C SER A 73 26.11 -43.11 30.21
N GLY A 74 26.12 -42.63 28.98
CA GLY A 74 26.15 -43.52 27.84
C GLY A 74 25.34 -43.14 26.63
N ASP A 75 26.06 -42.90 25.59
CA ASP A 75 25.80 -43.15 24.16
C ASP A 75 25.20 -42.07 23.26
N ALA A 76 26.06 -41.79 22.46
CA ALA A 76 26.27 -41.36 21.07
C ALA A 76 25.03 -41.20 20.11
N ASN A 77 25.17 -40.11 19.34
CA ASN A 77 24.73 -39.97 17.94
C ASN A 77 23.23 -40.10 17.63
N ARG A 78 22.52 -38.98 17.70
CA ARG A 78 21.50 -38.66 16.73
C ARG A 78 21.70 -37.22 16.23
N PRO A 79 21.80 -36.98 14.90
CA PRO A 79 21.77 -35.64 14.39
C PRO A 79 20.37 -35.09 14.64
N ASN A 80 20.24 -34.09 15.49
CA ASN A 80 19.06 -33.28 15.61
C ASN A 80 18.79 -32.63 14.24
N LEU A 81 17.85 -33.21 13.52
CA LEU A 81 17.16 -32.53 12.45
C LEU A 81 16.40 -31.36 13.12
N LEU A 82 17.07 -30.22 13.19
CA LEU A 82 16.39 -28.96 13.41
C LEU A 82 15.38 -28.82 12.28
N SER A 83 14.16 -29.23 12.56
CA SER A 83 13.00 -28.85 11.79
C SER A 83 12.96 -27.32 11.85
N PHE A 84 13.45 -26.69 10.79
CA PHE A 84 13.13 -25.30 10.50
C PHE A 84 11.60 -25.24 10.36
N GLN A 85 10.91 -25.05 11.49
CA GLN A 85 9.58 -24.48 11.46
C GLN A 85 9.77 -23.09 10.86
N ARG A 86 9.44 -22.95 9.58
CA ARG A 86 9.19 -21.64 9.00
C ARG A 86 8.08 -21.04 9.85
N ASN A 87 8.46 -20.15 10.75
CA ASN A 87 7.52 -19.22 11.33
C ASN A 87 6.92 -18.49 10.12
N THR A 88 5.69 -18.81 9.78
CA THR A 88 4.87 -17.97 8.93
C THR A 88 4.63 -16.72 9.75
N GLU A 89 5.54 -15.73 9.62
CA GLU A 89 5.32 -14.38 10.11
C GLU A 89 3.98 -13.95 9.53
N ILE A 90 3.02 -13.68 10.40
CA ILE A 90 1.73 -13.13 10.00
C ILE A 90 2.06 -11.74 9.46
N GLN A 91 2.15 -11.62 8.15
CA GLN A 91 2.38 -10.32 7.49
C GLN A 91 1.19 -9.44 7.83
N GLU A 92 1.43 -8.38 8.59
CA GLU A 92 0.40 -7.41 8.95
C GLU A 92 -0.06 -6.67 7.69
N LEU A 93 -1.28 -6.98 7.24
CA LEU A 93 -1.93 -6.30 6.14
C LEU A 93 -2.68 -5.08 6.68
N TYR A 94 -2.32 -3.91 6.19
CA TYR A 94 -2.93 -2.66 6.57
C TYR A 94 -3.93 -2.16 5.51
N GLN A 95 -5.14 -1.80 5.93
CA GLN A 95 -6.15 -1.18 5.08
C GLN A 95 -6.41 0.26 5.50
N PRO A 96 -6.17 1.26 4.63
CA PRO A 96 -6.53 2.64 4.90
C PRO A 96 -8.03 2.80 5.14
N LYS A 97 -8.41 3.64 6.12
CA LYS A 97 -9.82 3.85 6.50
C LYS A 97 -10.58 4.78 5.54
N LYS A 98 -9.88 5.45 4.62
CA LYS A 98 -10.47 6.43 3.70
C LYS A 98 -11.00 5.77 2.45
N GLN A 99 -11.88 6.45 1.72
CA GLN A 99 -12.59 5.90 0.56
C GLN A 99 -11.64 5.44 -0.53
N ASP A 100 -10.70 6.27 -0.95
CA ASP A 100 -9.68 5.94 -1.97
C ASP A 100 -8.53 5.15 -1.34
N THR A 101 -8.77 3.86 -1.07
CA THR A 101 -7.76 3.01 -0.42
C THR A 101 -6.52 2.81 -1.28
N LEU A 102 -6.64 2.82 -2.62
CA LEU A 102 -5.49 2.69 -3.52
C LEU A 102 -4.55 3.89 -3.38
N PHE A 103 -5.10 5.10 -3.44
CA PHE A 103 -4.32 6.33 -3.24
C PHE A 103 -3.60 6.32 -1.88
N TRP A 104 -4.33 6.01 -0.81
CA TRP A 104 -3.78 6.06 0.53
C TRP A 104 -2.78 4.95 0.84
N CYS A 105 -2.89 3.77 0.22
CA CYS A 105 -1.83 2.77 0.26
C CYS A 105 -0.52 3.30 -0.33
N LEU A 106 -0.58 3.95 -1.49
CA LEU A 106 0.62 4.52 -2.13
C LEU A 106 1.19 5.70 -1.35
N TYR A 107 0.33 6.53 -0.78
CA TYR A 107 0.75 7.63 0.10
C TYR A 107 1.52 7.10 1.32
N ILE A 108 1.00 6.06 1.98
CA ILE A 108 1.67 5.42 3.13
C ILE A 108 3.01 4.82 2.74
N LEU A 109 3.12 4.20 1.56
CA LEU A 109 4.40 3.68 1.07
C LEU A 109 5.45 4.77 0.85
N LYS A 110 5.01 5.96 0.45
CA LYS A 110 5.92 7.08 0.16
C LYS A 110 6.32 7.84 1.41
N TYR A 111 5.37 8.19 2.27
CA TYR A 111 5.57 9.12 3.38
C TYR A 111 5.59 8.43 4.75
N GLY A 112 5.14 7.17 4.80
CA GLY A 112 5.06 6.40 6.03
C GLY A 112 3.69 6.47 6.70
N TYR A 113 3.45 5.47 7.57
CA TYR A 113 2.19 5.34 8.29
C TYR A 113 1.96 6.47 9.32
N ASN A 114 3.02 6.95 9.94
CA ASN A 114 2.93 8.04 10.92
C ASN A 114 2.45 9.34 10.28
N ASP A 115 2.95 9.69 9.09
CA ASP A 115 2.49 10.86 8.34
C ASP A 115 1.01 10.74 7.95
N TYR A 116 0.58 9.55 7.53
CA TYR A 116 -0.83 9.28 7.27
C TYR A 116 -1.71 9.52 8.51
N LEU A 117 -1.28 9.09 9.69
CA LEU A 117 -2.03 9.30 10.94
C LEU A 117 -2.14 10.78 11.33
N GLN A 118 -1.08 11.57 11.06
CA GLN A 118 -1.03 12.99 11.40
C GLN A 118 -1.97 13.88 10.57
N ILE A 119 -2.46 13.38 9.42
CA ILE A 119 -3.37 14.15 8.55
C ILE A 119 -4.71 14.44 9.25
N GLU A 120 -5.14 13.60 10.19
CA GLU A 120 -6.39 13.72 10.97
C GLU A 120 -7.64 13.94 10.12
N HIS A 121 -8.12 15.21 10.05
CA HIS A 121 -9.37 15.58 9.38
C HIS A 121 -9.15 16.13 7.95
N ASN A 122 -7.93 16.47 7.58
CA ASN A 122 -7.60 17.18 6.33
C ASN A 122 -7.30 16.26 5.14
N TYR A 123 -7.77 15.02 5.16
CA TYR A 123 -7.47 14.02 4.11
C TYR A 123 -7.81 14.50 2.70
N GLY A 124 -8.97 15.12 2.50
CA GLY A 124 -9.37 15.60 1.17
C GLY A 124 -8.47 16.71 0.64
N VAL A 125 -7.99 17.60 1.51
CA VAL A 125 -7.04 18.67 1.13
C VAL A 125 -5.70 18.05 0.77
N LYS A 126 -5.20 17.14 1.62
CA LYS A 126 -3.91 16.48 1.40
C LYS A 126 -3.91 15.62 0.13
N GLU A 127 -4.99 14.89 -0.12
CA GLU A 127 -5.17 14.12 -1.34
C GLU A 127 -5.14 15.02 -2.59
N LEU A 128 -5.85 16.17 -2.55
CA LEU A 128 -5.87 17.10 -3.66
C LEU A 128 -4.50 17.73 -3.90
N GLU A 129 -3.79 18.15 -2.85
CA GLU A 129 -2.44 18.69 -2.95
C GLU A 129 -1.48 17.69 -3.61
N GLU A 130 -1.54 16.44 -3.19
CA GLU A 130 -0.70 15.37 -3.73
C GLU A 130 -1.03 15.09 -5.20
N LYS A 131 -2.33 14.96 -5.53
CA LYS A 131 -2.79 14.77 -6.92
C LYS A 131 -2.37 15.95 -7.82
N GLN A 132 -2.32 17.19 -7.29
CA GLN A 132 -1.80 18.36 -8.02
C GLN A 132 -0.29 18.26 -8.27
N GLN A 133 0.50 17.81 -7.29
CA GLN A 133 1.94 17.60 -7.46
C GLN A 133 2.23 16.52 -8.51
N ILE A 134 1.50 15.40 -8.45
CA ILE A 134 1.60 14.31 -9.43
C ILE A 134 1.23 14.83 -10.83
N SER A 135 0.18 15.65 -10.95
CA SER A 135 -0.25 16.25 -12.22
C SER A 135 0.81 17.18 -12.82
N LYS A 136 1.53 17.93 -11.98
CA LYS A 136 2.65 18.77 -12.41
C LYS A 136 3.81 17.91 -12.89
N PHE A 137 4.22 16.93 -12.08
CA PHE A 137 5.27 15.98 -12.44
C PHE A 137 4.99 15.27 -13.77
N MET A 138 3.76 14.88 -14.00
CA MET A 138 3.33 14.17 -15.20
C MET A 138 3.54 14.99 -16.47
N LYS A 139 3.26 16.29 -16.44
CA LYS A 139 3.48 17.21 -17.57
C LYS A 139 4.96 17.32 -17.93
N GLU A 140 5.82 17.33 -16.93
CA GLU A 140 7.27 17.48 -17.09
C GLU A 140 7.97 16.16 -17.43
N ASN A 141 7.41 15.01 -17.05
CA ASN A 141 8.04 13.69 -17.13
C ASN A 141 7.30 12.67 -18.00
N THR A 142 6.62 13.12 -19.05
CA THR A 142 5.82 12.26 -19.95
C THR A 142 6.61 11.07 -20.51
N ALA A 143 7.91 11.26 -20.84
CA ALA A 143 8.76 10.19 -21.37
C ALA A 143 8.98 9.07 -20.34
N ARG A 144 9.18 9.40 -19.05
CA ARG A 144 9.32 8.42 -17.96
C ARG A 144 8.03 7.62 -17.77
N ILE A 145 6.87 8.28 -17.81
CA ILE A 145 5.56 7.62 -17.68
C ILE A 145 5.32 6.64 -18.82
N LYS A 146 5.77 6.95 -20.03
CA LYS A 146 5.68 6.04 -21.20
C LYS A 146 6.67 4.87 -21.13
N ASN A 147 7.66 4.92 -20.27
CA ASN A 147 8.66 3.86 -20.08
C ASN A 147 8.28 2.82 -19.00
N THR A 148 7.01 2.72 -18.66
CA THR A 148 6.48 1.66 -17.79
C THR A 148 6.22 0.37 -18.56
N ASN A 149 5.88 -0.71 -17.87
CA ASN A 149 5.50 -1.98 -18.51
C ASN A 149 4.16 -1.90 -19.26
N TYR A 150 3.37 -0.83 -19.06
CA TYR A 150 2.13 -0.62 -19.80
C TYR A 150 2.28 0.49 -20.85
N LYS A 151 1.67 0.26 -22.02
CA LYS A 151 1.64 1.28 -23.07
C LYS A 151 0.68 2.40 -22.72
N ILE A 152 1.21 3.60 -22.44
CA ILE A 152 0.41 4.79 -22.16
C ILE A 152 0.40 5.71 -23.38
N THR A 153 -0.80 6.05 -23.85
CA THR A 153 -1.05 6.99 -24.95
C THR A 153 -1.16 8.42 -24.44
N ASN A 154 -1.04 9.41 -25.35
CA ASN A 154 -1.28 10.80 -24.98
C ASN A 154 -2.73 11.05 -24.51
N VAL A 155 -3.70 10.30 -25.05
CA VAL A 155 -5.10 10.35 -24.61
C VAL A 155 -5.22 9.86 -23.19
N ALA A 156 -4.59 8.73 -22.85
CA ALA A 156 -4.56 8.21 -21.47
C ALA A 156 -3.94 9.20 -20.48
N ILE A 157 -2.91 9.96 -20.91
CA ILE A 157 -2.32 11.02 -20.08
C ILE A 157 -3.32 12.14 -19.78
N GLN A 158 -4.13 12.55 -20.78
CA GLN A 158 -5.18 13.55 -20.56
C GLN A 158 -6.30 13.02 -19.65
N GLU A 159 -6.65 11.75 -19.80
CA GLU A 159 -7.63 11.08 -18.94
C GLU A 159 -7.17 11.08 -17.46
N VAL A 160 -5.92 10.71 -17.19
CA VAL A 160 -5.33 10.77 -15.84
C VAL A 160 -5.35 12.18 -15.27
N LEU A 161 -4.96 13.19 -16.08
CA LEU A 161 -5.01 14.60 -15.64
C LEU A 161 -6.44 15.02 -15.26
N SER A 162 -7.43 14.64 -16.06
CA SER A 162 -8.84 14.91 -15.77
C SER A 162 -9.30 14.20 -14.50
N GLU A 163 -8.85 12.95 -14.29
CA GLU A 163 -9.22 12.17 -13.12
C GLU A 163 -8.64 12.77 -11.82
N PHE A 164 -7.37 13.15 -11.81
CA PHE A 164 -6.75 13.79 -10.64
C PHE A 164 -7.36 15.15 -10.27
N LEU A 165 -7.96 15.85 -11.24
CA LEU A 165 -8.65 17.12 -11.00
C LEU A 165 -10.11 16.94 -10.58
N THR A 166 -10.65 15.70 -10.68
CA THR A 166 -12.03 15.41 -10.29
C THR A 166 -12.10 15.10 -8.78
N PRO A 167 -12.80 15.91 -7.98
CA PRO A 167 -12.92 15.67 -6.55
C PRO A 167 -13.61 14.33 -6.26
N GLN A 168 -13.20 13.65 -5.21
CA GLN A 168 -13.80 12.42 -4.68
C GLN A 168 -13.83 11.21 -5.65
N LYS A 169 -13.15 11.30 -6.77
CA LYS A 169 -12.98 10.15 -7.65
C LYS A 169 -11.89 9.22 -7.10
N GLU A 170 -12.23 7.94 -6.94
CA GLU A 170 -11.26 6.91 -6.55
C GLU A 170 -10.18 6.74 -7.62
N THR A 171 -8.96 6.53 -7.21
CA THR A 171 -7.80 6.35 -8.10
C THR A 171 -7.95 5.09 -8.94
N SER A 172 -7.91 5.25 -10.25
CA SER A 172 -7.96 4.14 -11.20
C SER A 172 -6.60 3.45 -11.33
N LEU A 173 -6.58 2.24 -11.92
CA LEU A 173 -5.32 1.55 -12.23
C LEU A 173 -4.49 2.28 -13.30
N LEU A 174 -5.13 3.13 -14.11
CA LEU A 174 -4.43 4.01 -15.05
C LEU A 174 -3.67 5.11 -14.28
N CYS A 175 -4.32 5.72 -13.27
CA CYS A 175 -3.67 6.68 -12.38
C CYS A 175 -2.54 6.05 -11.56
N LEU A 176 -2.71 4.80 -11.11
CA LEU A 176 -1.67 4.03 -10.41
C LEU A 176 -0.37 4.01 -11.21
N ILE A 177 -0.41 3.82 -12.54
CA ILE A 177 0.80 3.78 -13.38
C ILE A 177 1.58 5.09 -13.31
N VAL A 178 0.91 6.23 -13.22
CA VAL A 178 1.57 7.53 -13.08
C VAL A 178 2.14 7.69 -11.67
N MET A 179 1.38 7.26 -10.66
CA MET A 179 1.80 7.38 -9.26
C MET A 179 3.03 6.53 -8.93
N ILE A 180 3.15 5.31 -9.46
CA ILE A 180 4.34 4.48 -9.26
C ILE A 180 5.60 5.11 -9.87
N VAL A 181 5.47 5.80 -10.99
CA VAL A 181 6.61 6.53 -11.61
C VAL A 181 6.99 7.75 -10.77
N PHE A 182 5.99 8.47 -10.25
CA PHE A 182 6.22 9.63 -9.38
C PHE A 182 6.90 9.24 -8.08
N TYR A 183 6.43 8.18 -7.42
CA TYR A 183 7.00 7.67 -6.16
C TYR A 183 8.25 6.82 -6.35
N ASN A 184 8.55 6.40 -7.59
CA ASN A 184 9.64 5.48 -7.94
C ASN A 184 9.56 4.15 -7.18
N ILE A 185 8.40 3.50 -7.22
CA ILE A 185 8.10 2.21 -6.60
C ILE A 185 7.48 1.25 -7.61
N ASN A 186 7.56 -0.04 -7.34
CA ASN A 186 6.87 -1.07 -8.12
C ASN A 186 5.74 -1.67 -7.27
N ILE A 187 4.64 -2.04 -7.90
CA ILE A 187 3.45 -2.55 -7.22
C ILE A 187 2.98 -3.85 -7.87
N LEU A 188 2.77 -4.87 -7.05
CA LEU A 188 2.05 -6.07 -7.41
C LEU A 188 0.66 -6.02 -6.79
N ILE A 189 -0.40 -6.10 -7.59
CA ILE A 189 -1.77 -6.20 -7.09
C ILE A 189 -2.20 -7.65 -7.16
N ILE A 190 -2.59 -8.21 -6.02
CA ILE A 190 -3.05 -9.58 -5.88
C ILE A 190 -4.53 -9.60 -5.52
N ASN A 191 -5.30 -10.41 -6.22
CA ASN A 191 -6.63 -10.82 -5.82
C ASN A 191 -6.58 -12.30 -5.43
N GLU A 192 -6.66 -12.58 -4.13
CA GLU A 192 -6.54 -13.94 -3.61
C GLU A 192 -7.72 -14.84 -4.01
N GLN A 193 -8.90 -14.27 -4.16
CA GLN A 193 -10.11 -15.02 -4.53
C GLN A 193 -10.05 -15.51 -5.95
N THR A 194 -9.66 -14.62 -6.88
CA THR A 194 -9.54 -14.96 -8.28
C THR A 194 -8.19 -15.62 -8.62
N LYS A 195 -7.27 -15.67 -7.65
CA LYS A 195 -5.89 -16.15 -7.84
C LYS A 195 -5.16 -15.41 -8.97
N CYS A 196 -5.50 -14.15 -9.20
CA CYS A 196 -4.91 -13.30 -10.23
C CYS A 196 -3.95 -12.28 -9.63
N MET A 197 -2.95 -11.90 -10.43
CA MET A 197 -1.97 -10.87 -10.08
C MET A 197 -1.74 -9.93 -11.26
N LEU A 198 -1.61 -8.62 -10.98
CA LEU A 198 -1.15 -7.60 -11.92
C LEU A 198 0.19 -7.03 -11.45
N GLU A 199 1.09 -6.82 -12.37
CA GLU A 199 2.40 -6.24 -12.13
C GLU A 199 2.48 -4.83 -12.67
N PHE A 200 2.87 -3.88 -11.83
CA PHE A 200 3.08 -2.48 -12.18
C PHE A 200 4.53 -2.09 -11.92
N TRP A 201 5.30 -1.92 -12.98
CA TRP A 201 6.71 -1.57 -12.94
C TRP A 201 6.92 -0.11 -13.34
N CYS A 202 7.56 0.68 -12.48
CA CYS A 202 7.82 2.10 -12.75
C CYS A 202 8.82 2.32 -13.90
N ASN A 203 9.62 1.31 -14.22
CA ASN A 203 10.55 1.29 -15.36
C ASN A 203 10.56 -0.11 -15.98
N LYS A 204 10.18 -0.23 -17.27
CA LYS A 204 10.16 -1.50 -17.99
C LYS A 204 11.55 -2.12 -18.18
N ASP A 205 12.62 -1.29 -18.22
CA ASP A 205 14.00 -1.74 -18.43
C ASP A 205 14.58 -2.41 -17.18
N LYS A 206 13.87 -2.31 -16.05
CA LYS A 206 14.26 -2.80 -14.73
C LYS A 206 13.32 -3.90 -14.18
N ILE A 207 12.59 -4.57 -15.07
CA ILE A 207 11.78 -5.74 -14.67
C ILE A 207 12.74 -6.86 -14.30
N PRO A 208 12.68 -7.43 -13.08
CA PRO A 208 13.60 -8.47 -12.64
C PRO A 208 13.57 -9.68 -13.60
N ASN A 209 14.69 -9.95 -14.22
CA ASN A 209 14.90 -11.22 -14.90
C ASN A 209 15.29 -12.28 -13.87
N ILE A 210 14.82 -13.52 -14.06
CA ILE A 210 14.98 -14.64 -13.11
C ILE A 210 16.45 -14.89 -12.71
N ASN A 211 17.42 -14.36 -13.46
CA ASN A 211 18.85 -14.65 -13.33
C ASN A 211 19.71 -13.47 -12.91
N GLU A 212 19.14 -12.28 -12.63
CA GLU A 212 19.92 -11.10 -12.28
C GLU A 212 19.69 -10.72 -10.80
N SER A 213 20.78 -10.46 -10.10
CA SER A 213 20.72 -9.84 -8.76
C SER A 213 20.11 -8.44 -8.90
N ALA A 214 19.09 -8.14 -8.11
CA ALA A 214 18.46 -6.82 -8.10
C ALA A 214 19.50 -5.76 -7.73
N ASP A 215 19.73 -4.79 -8.62
CA ASP A 215 20.52 -3.60 -8.32
C ASP A 215 19.77 -2.75 -7.28
N GLU A 216 20.49 -2.15 -6.33
CA GLU A 216 19.92 -1.29 -5.28
C GLU A 216 19.10 -0.09 -5.79
N ASN A 217 19.19 0.22 -7.09
CA ASN A 217 18.46 1.29 -7.77
C ASN A 217 17.14 0.88 -8.42
N ASP A 218 16.70 -0.37 -8.27
CA ASP A 218 15.57 -0.94 -9.02
C ASP A 218 14.19 -0.64 -8.43
N GLY A 219 14.05 0.39 -7.65
CA GLY A 219 12.77 0.75 -7.03
C GLY A 219 12.24 -0.36 -6.12
N LEU A 220 11.80 0.01 -4.93
CA LEU A 220 11.24 -0.96 -3.97
C LEU A 220 9.93 -1.56 -4.53
N THR A 221 9.74 -2.86 -4.35
CA THR A 221 8.54 -3.57 -4.81
C THR A 221 7.64 -3.92 -3.62
N TYR A 222 6.37 -3.56 -3.70
CA TYR A 222 5.38 -3.77 -2.66
C TYR A 222 4.16 -4.53 -3.18
N VAL A 223 3.41 -5.14 -2.26
CA VAL A 223 2.21 -5.92 -2.58
C VAL A 223 0.97 -5.21 -2.06
N LEU A 224 -0.03 -5.09 -2.91
CA LEU A 224 -1.37 -4.67 -2.55
C LEU A 224 -2.34 -5.83 -2.77
N TYR A 225 -3.14 -6.14 -1.76
CA TYR A 225 -4.19 -7.15 -1.84
C TYR A 225 -5.53 -6.48 -2.11
N LYS A 226 -6.17 -6.85 -3.21
CA LYS A 226 -7.51 -6.38 -3.52
C LYS A 226 -8.55 -7.22 -2.78
N THR A 227 -9.45 -6.55 -2.06
CA THR A 227 -10.53 -7.18 -1.30
C THR A 227 -11.79 -7.36 -2.16
N GLU A 228 -12.74 -8.16 -1.71
CA GLU A 228 -14.05 -8.37 -2.35
C GLU A 228 -14.80 -7.06 -2.63
N ASN A 229 -14.68 -6.11 -1.71
CA ASN A 229 -15.33 -4.81 -1.80
C ASN A 229 -14.59 -3.82 -2.73
N GLY A 230 -13.61 -4.29 -3.51
CA GLY A 230 -12.81 -3.46 -4.40
C GLY A 230 -11.80 -2.54 -3.69
N LYS A 231 -11.66 -2.65 -2.37
CA LYS A 231 -10.68 -1.90 -1.58
C LYS A 231 -9.32 -2.60 -1.58
N TYR A 232 -8.26 -1.87 -1.18
CA TYR A 232 -6.90 -2.38 -1.17
C TYR A 232 -6.35 -2.45 0.25
N LYS A 233 -5.62 -3.53 0.52
CA LYS A 233 -4.80 -3.72 1.71
C LYS A 233 -3.33 -3.69 1.31
N LEU A 234 -2.52 -3.05 2.12
CA LEU A 234 -1.09 -2.88 1.90
C LEU A 234 -0.31 -3.89 2.73
N GLN A 235 0.61 -4.61 2.09
CA GLN A 235 1.75 -5.24 2.76
C GLN A 235 2.86 -4.19 2.81
N TYR A 236 3.19 -3.72 4.01
CA TYR A 236 4.13 -2.60 4.18
C TYR A 236 5.58 -2.97 3.86
N GLU A 237 5.94 -4.22 4.01
CA GLU A 237 7.28 -4.70 3.72
C GLU A 237 7.50 -4.83 2.21
N ASN A 238 8.66 -4.36 1.75
CA ASN A 238 9.08 -4.57 0.37
C ASN A 238 9.48 -6.04 0.17
N ILE A 239 9.26 -6.51 -1.05
CA ILE A 239 9.56 -7.89 -1.43
C ILE A 239 10.72 -7.94 -2.43
N GLY A 240 11.55 -8.96 -2.28
CA GLY A 240 12.66 -9.24 -3.18
C GLY A 240 12.29 -10.17 -4.34
N SER A 241 13.24 -10.36 -5.27
CA SER A 241 13.05 -11.17 -6.48
C SER A 241 12.60 -12.61 -6.20
N PHE A 242 13.08 -13.20 -5.10
CA PHE A 242 12.67 -14.55 -4.70
C PHE A 242 11.17 -14.63 -4.38
N GLN A 243 10.68 -13.70 -3.55
CA GLN A 243 9.26 -13.63 -3.17
C GLN A 243 8.37 -13.30 -4.36
N ILE A 244 8.86 -12.47 -5.30
CA ILE A 244 8.15 -12.16 -6.55
C ILE A 244 7.96 -13.44 -7.37
N ASN A 245 8.97 -14.30 -7.48
CA ASN A 245 8.88 -15.56 -8.20
C ASN A 245 7.91 -16.53 -7.51
N ASP A 246 7.95 -16.66 -6.20
CA ASP A 246 6.98 -17.47 -5.44
C ASP A 246 5.53 -16.98 -5.70
N LEU A 247 5.32 -15.68 -5.76
CA LEU A 247 4.01 -15.11 -6.10
C LEU A 247 3.60 -15.43 -7.54
N LYS A 248 4.53 -15.37 -8.51
CA LYS A 248 4.28 -15.76 -9.90
C LYS A 248 3.95 -17.24 -10.07
N GLU A 249 4.52 -18.09 -9.23
CA GLU A 249 4.16 -19.51 -9.20
C GLU A 249 2.76 -19.72 -8.62
N LYS A 250 2.42 -19.00 -7.56
CA LYS A 250 1.15 -19.16 -6.85
C LYS A 250 -0.03 -18.53 -7.59
N TYR A 251 0.15 -17.36 -8.21
CA TYR A 251 -0.91 -16.59 -8.85
C TYR A 251 -0.76 -16.59 -10.37
N VAL A 252 -1.86 -16.36 -11.06
CA VAL A 252 -1.88 -16.18 -12.52
C VAL A 252 -1.58 -14.71 -12.82
N VAL A 253 -0.45 -14.46 -13.49
CA VAL A 253 -0.06 -13.12 -13.92
C VAL A 253 -0.91 -12.70 -15.11
N LEU A 254 -1.67 -11.62 -14.96
CA LEU A 254 -2.51 -11.05 -16.01
C LEU A 254 -1.67 -10.17 -16.95
N GLU A 255 -2.05 -10.13 -18.23
CA GLU A 255 -1.33 -9.34 -19.25
C GLU A 255 -1.40 -7.84 -18.98
N SER A 256 -2.59 -7.34 -18.67
CA SER A 256 -2.80 -5.93 -18.32
C SER A 256 -4.12 -5.73 -17.57
N TYR A 257 -4.29 -4.55 -16.98
CA TYR A 257 -5.52 -4.18 -16.30
C TYR A 257 -6.74 -3.97 -17.25
N ASN A 258 -6.49 -3.75 -18.55
CA ASN A 258 -7.55 -3.60 -19.57
C ASN A 258 -7.81 -4.89 -20.35
N LYS A 259 -6.80 -5.74 -20.45
CA LYS A 259 -6.86 -7.00 -21.18
C LYS A 259 -6.14 -8.07 -20.38
N TYR A 260 -6.91 -8.88 -19.68
CA TYR A 260 -6.37 -9.83 -18.71
C TYR A 260 -5.56 -10.97 -19.35
N ILE A 261 -5.92 -11.40 -20.55
CA ILE A 261 -5.25 -12.50 -21.27
C ILE A 261 -4.85 -12.09 -22.69
N LYS A 262 -3.77 -12.67 -23.21
CA LYS A 262 -3.35 -12.52 -24.61
C LYS A 262 -4.41 -13.12 -25.55
N ALA A 263 -4.25 -12.90 -26.85
CA ALA A 263 -5.09 -13.59 -27.84
C ALA A 263 -4.89 -15.11 -27.76
N ALA A 264 -5.91 -15.90 -28.10
CA ALA A 264 -5.86 -17.36 -28.04
C ALA A 264 -4.71 -17.97 -28.85
N SER A 265 -4.29 -17.31 -29.95
CA SER A 265 -3.15 -17.72 -30.79
C SER A 265 -1.81 -17.66 -30.07
N ALA A 266 -1.69 -16.78 -29.06
CA ALA A 266 -0.44 -16.57 -28.32
C ALA A 266 -0.16 -17.66 -27.26
N TYR A 267 -1.14 -18.50 -26.94
CA TYR A 267 -0.97 -19.58 -25.96
C TYR A 267 -0.79 -20.95 -26.64
N LYS A 268 0.00 -21.82 -26.02
CA LYS A 268 -0.03 -23.25 -26.27
C LYS A 268 -1.14 -23.90 -25.43
N VAL A 269 -1.57 -25.13 -25.81
CA VAL A 269 -2.59 -25.88 -25.06
C VAL A 269 -2.11 -26.14 -23.63
N ASP A 270 -0.88 -26.61 -23.49
CA ASP A 270 -0.27 -26.91 -22.18
C ASP A 270 -0.20 -25.69 -21.25
N GLU A 271 0.02 -24.49 -21.82
CA GLU A 271 0.03 -23.24 -21.06
C GLU A 271 -1.37 -22.91 -20.49
N LEU A 272 -2.40 -23.09 -21.33
CA LEU A 272 -3.79 -22.88 -20.90
C LEU A 272 -4.23 -23.91 -19.85
N GLU A 273 -3.79 -25.17 -19.99
CA GLU A 273 -4.05 -26.22 -19.01
C GLU A 273 -3.39 -25.87 -17.66
N ASN A 274 -2.13 -25.43 -17.68
CA ASN A 274 -1.42 -25.01 -16.48
C ASN A 274 -2.11 -23.82 -15.78
N ILE A 275 -2.60 -22.83 -16.55
CA ILE A 275 -3.34 -21.71 -16.01
C ILE A 275 -4.68 -22.18 -15.42
N ALA A 276 -5.41 -23.05 -16.11
CA ALA A 276 -6.67 -23.62 -15.62
C ALA A 276 -6.48 -24.45 -14.34
N LYS A 277 -5.36 -25.18 -14.23
CA LYS A 277 -4.96 -25.90 -13.01
C LYS A 277 -4.67 -24.94 -11.86
N LYS A 278 -3.97 -23.83 -12.10
CA LYS A 278 -3.74 -22.80 -11.07
C LYS A 278 -5.05 -22.21 -10.53
N PHE A 279 -6.05 -22.02 -11.38
CA PHE A 279 -7.38 -21.61 -10.96
C PHE A 279 -8.15 -22.72 -10.22
N GLY A 280 -7.75 -23.98 -10.39
CA GLY A 280 -8.46 -25.14 -9.83
C GLY A 280 -9.75 -25.49 -10.58
N VAL A 281 -9.87 -25.05 -11.84
CA VAL A 281 -11.05 -25.27 -12.71
C VAL A 281 -10.80 -26.32 -13.79
N PHE A 282 -9.60 -26.89 -13.85
CA PHE A 282 -9.25 -27.95 -14.80
C PHE A 282 -9.72 -29.31 -14.30
N ASP A 283 -10.49 -30.01 -15.14
CA ASP A 283 -10.98 -31.37 -14.86
C ASP A 283 -10.19 -32.38 -15.70
N GLU A 284 -9.35 -33.21 -15.08
CA GLU A 284 -8.47 -34.15 -15.73
C GLU A 284 -9.23 -35.26 -16.47
N THR A 285 -10.51 -35.47 -16.15
CA THR A 285 -11.33 -36.50 -16.82
C THR A 285 -11.87 -36.04 -18.18
N LYS A 286 -11.83 -34.74 -18.45
CA LYS A 286 -12.37 -34.13 -19.68
C LYS A 286 -11.28 -33.84 -20.71
N LYS A 287 -11.58 -34.10 -21.97
CA LYS A 287 -10.77 -33.63 -23.09
C LYS A 287 -11.23 -32.28 -23.54
N TYR A 288 -10.37 -31.25 -23.34
CA TYR A 288 -10.64 -29.91 -23.76
C TYR A 288 -10.04 -29.59 -25.12
N LYS A 289 -10.76 -28.83 -25.93
CA LYS A 289 -10.19 -28.12 -27.08
C LYS A 289 -9.51 -26.84 -26.61
N LYS A 290 -8.56 -26.34 -27.40
CA LYS A 290 -7.88 -25.06 -27.07
C LYS A 290 -8.85 -23.89 -26.85
N ALA A 291 -9.93 -23.82 -27.63
CA ALA A 291 -10.96 -22.79 -27.52
C ALA A 291 -11.69 -22.86 -26.16
N ASP A 292 -12.06 -24.06 -25.75
CA ASP A 292 -12.78 -24.31 -24.50
C ASP A 292 -11.90 -23.93 -23.28
N LEU A 293 -10.59 -24.28 -23.32
CA LEU A 293 -9.62 -23.90 -22.31
C LEU A 293 -9.42 -22.38 -22.25
N TYR A 294 -9.33 -21.75 -23.41
CA TYR A 294 -9.18 -20.30 -23.48
C TYR A 294 -10.38 -19.55 -22.88
N GLU A 295 -11.58 -20.02 -23.17
CA GLU A 295 -12.83 -19.47 -22.59
C GLU A 295 -12.87 -19.72 -21.08
N LEU A 296 -12.54 -20.93 -20.62
CA LEU A 296 -12.49 -21.31 -19.22
C LEU A 296 -11.51 -20.41 -18.44
N VAL A 297 -10.31 -20.20 -18.97
CA VAL A 297 -9.31 -19.30 -18.39
C VAL A 297 -9.80 -17.87 -18.39
N GLY A 298 -10.35 -17.37 -19.52
CA GLY A 298 -10.84 -16.00 -19.65
C GLY A 298 -11.93 -15.65 -18.63
N ASN A 299 -12.85 -16.56 -18.36
CA ASN A 299 -13.94 -16.37 -17.41
C ASN A 299 -13.47 -16.27 -15.96
N ASN A 300 -12.29 -16.82 -15.63
CA ASN A 300 -11.71 -16.80 -14.29
C ASN A 300 -10.68 -15.67 -14.10
N CYS A 301 -10.17 -15.06 -15.17
CA CYS A 301 -9.25 -13.92 -15.11
C CYS A 301 -10.00 -12.65 -14.71
N LYS A 302 -9.91 -12.27 -13.43
CA LYS A 302 -10.52 -11.04 -12.87
C LYS A 302 -9.62 -10.47 -11.79
N ILE A 303 -9.52 -9.14 -11.74
CA ILE A 303 -8.74 -8.44 -10.70
C ILE A 303 -9.64 -7.56 -9.86
#